data_7d39cf37c24d04f01aaf84012ea3e77b
#
_entry.id   7d39cf37c24d04f01aaf84012ea3e77b
#
_cell.length_a   1.000
_cell.length_b   1.000
_cell.length_c   1.000
_cell.angle_alpha   90.00
_cell.angle_beta   90.00
_cell.angle_gamma   90.00
#
_symmetry.space_group_name_H-M   'P 1'
#
loop_
_entity.id
_entity.type
_entity.pdbx_description
1 polymer ?
#
loop_
_entity_poly.entity_id
_entity_poly.type
_entity_poly.pdbx_seq_one_letter_code
_entity_poly.pdbx_strand_id
1 'polypeptide(L)'
;MTASHQAHRDGMKQQPREGDTVSGILNLNKPAGPTSHDVVARVRRLAQQRQVGHAGTLDPMATGVLVICLGKATRLIEYLADGRKTYLATVRFGLVTDTWDAEGQVIERHECGELPLGAIEPALAAFRGMIEQVPPMYSALKHDGQPLYRLARQGLTVEREPRRVEIYDLRIMAWQYPDLTLQLECSKGTYVRALAYDLGRAVGAGAHLAALVRLAVGRFPLSDAASLETLEAGEVAGSWKRYLRPLQAALGDMPCAIVDEETARRISFGQQVALDLPEDAELGCAYTDDQRLLAILKRSPQSGLWQPDKVLS
;
A
#
# COMPACT_ATOMS: atom_id res chain seq x y z
N MET A 1 -65.28 17.13 4.45
CA MET A 1 -64.35 17.40 3.33
C MET A 1 -63.08 18.00 3.89
N THR A 2 -62.11 17.20 4.19
CA THR A 2 -60.84 17.66 4.73
C THR A 2 -59.73 16.88 4.01
N ALA A 3 -59.01 17.59 3.15
CA ALA A 3 -57.90 17.06 2.37
C ALA A 3 -56.62 17.01 3.24
N SER A 4 -56.09 15.81 3.41
CA SER A 4 -54.79 15.57 4.05
C SER A 4 -53.65 15.91 3.08
N HIS A 5 -52.81 16.88 3.42
CA HIS A 5 -51.56 17.16 2.74
C HIS A 5 -50.45 16.27 3.35
N GLN A 6 -50.07 15.30 2.58
CA GLN A 6 -48.90 14.44 2.86
C GLN A 6 -47.62 15.15 2.38
N ALA A 7 -46.88 15.70 3.31
CA ALA A 7 -45.56 16.31 3.03
C ALA A 7 -44.52 15.22 2.81
N HIS A 8 -44.09 15.03 1.57
CA HIS A 8 -42.87 14.29 1.21
C HIS A 8 -41.67 15.09 1.70
N ARG A 9 -41.01 14.60 2.72
CA ARG A 9 -39.65 15.06 3.09
C ARG A 9 -38.65 14.31 2.24
N ASP A 10 -38.28 14.87 1.10
CA ASP A 10 -37.11 14.51 0.34
C ASP A 10 -35.87 14.85 1.19
N GLY A 11 -35.20 13.79 1.69
CA GLY A 11 -33.92 13.89 2.34
C GLY A 11 -32.82 14.16 1.30
N MET A 12 -32.68 15.40 0.88
CA MET A 12 -31.53 15.82 0.07
C MET A 12 -30.27 15.59 0.90
N LYS A 13 -29.51 14.53 0.56
CA LYS A 13 -28.11 14.37 0.98
C LYS A 13 -27.32 15.56 0.43
N GLN A 14 -27.06 16.54 1.28
CA GLN A 14 -26.17 17.65 0.94
C GLN A 14 -24.83 17.08 0.51
N GLN A 15 -24.41 17.35 -0.71
CA GLN A 15 -23.04 17.11 -1.14
C GLN A 15 -22.13 18.04 -0.34
N PRO A 16 -20.97 17.55 0.18
CA PRO A 16 -20.02 18.41 0.86
C PRO A 16 -19.62 19.58 -0.05
N ARG A 17 -19.63 20.78 0.48
CA ARG A 17 -19.12 21.95 -0.24
C ARG A 17 -17.63 21.78 -0.47
N GLU A 18 -17.09 22.28 -1.58
CA GLU A 18 -15.67 22.15 -1.97
C GLU A 18 -14.67 22.65 -0.89
N GLY A 19 -15.12 23.46 0.09
CA GLY A 19 -14.36 23.95 1.23
C GLY A 19 -14.19 22.98 2.41
N ASP A 20 -14.91 21.84 2.45
CA ASP A 20 -14.92 20.92 3.59
C ASP A 20 -14.03 19.67 3.39
N THR A 21 -13.35 19.54 2.24
CA THR A 21 -12.54 18.35 1.92
C THR A 21 -11.23 18.36 2.71
N VAL A 22 -11.09 17.42 3.61
CA VAL A 22 -9.86 17.24 4.40
C VAL A 22 -8.80 16.55 3.55
N SER A 23 -7.59 17.11 3.53
CA SER A 23 -6.43 16.52 2.85
C SER A 23 -5.36 16.12 3.85
N GLY A 24 -4.82 14.92 3.72
CA GLY A 24 -3.79 14.39 4.61
C GLY A 24 -3.62 12.89 4.49
N ILE A 25 -2.74 12.35 5.32
CA ILE A 25 -2.33 10.94 5.31
C ILE A 25 -2.61 10.34 6.68
N LEU A 26 -3.28 9.18 6.71
CA LEU A 26 -3.44 8.38 7.91
C LEU A 26 -2.52 7.15 7.83
N ASN A 27 -1.77 6.90 8.89
CA ASN A 27 -1.07 5.64 9.10
C ASN A 27 -1.95 4.75 9.96
N LEU A 28 -2.54 3.70 9.36
CA LEU A 28 -3.48 2.81 10.04
C LEU A 28 -2.91 1.42 10.25
N ASN A 29 -3.23 0.84 11.40
CA ASN A 29 -3.05 -0.59 11.66
C ASN A 29 -4.32 -1.31 11.19
N LYS A 30 -4.25 -1.96 10.03
CA LYS A 30 -5.35 -2.77 9.51
C LYS A 30 -5.47 -4.06 10.34
N PRO A 31 -6.65 -4.38 10.90
CA PRO A 31 -6.88 -5.67 11.53
C PRO A 31 -7.00 -6.78 10.48
N ALA A 32 -6.91 -8.05 10.91
CA ALA A 32 -7.27 -9.19 10.09
C ALA A 32 -8.77 -9.20 9.77
N GLY A 33 -9.14 -9.74 8.61
CA GLY A 33 -10.51 -9.92 8.14
C GLY A 33 -10.93 -8.91 7.07
N PRO A 34 -11.04 -7.59 7.33
CA PRO A 34 -11.45 -6.64 6.30
C PRO A 34 -10.40 -6.49 5.18
N THR A 35 -10.88 -6.28 3.96
CA THR A 35 -10.01 -5.92 2.84
C THR A 35 -9.48 -4.48 2.98
N SER A 36 -8.41 -4.14 2.28
CA SER A 36 -7.93 -2.74 2.21
C SER A 36 -9.01 -1.77 1.69
N HIS A 37 -9.89 -2.24 0.80
CA HIS A 37 -11.02 -1.44 0.31
C HIS A 37 -12.10 -1.22 1.35
N ASP A 38 -12.37 -2.19 2.24
CA ASP A 38 -13.30 -2.04 3.36
C ASP A 38 -12.80 -0.98 4.34
N VAL A 39 -11.48 -0.96 4.62
CA VAL A 39 -10.85 0.08 5.44
C VAL A 39 -11.02 1.46 4.79
N VAL A 40 -10.75 1.58 3.49
CA VAL A 40 -10.99 2.83 2.74
C VAL A 40 -12.46 3.24 2.83
N ALA A 41 -13.41 2.31 2.70
CA ALA A 41 -14.83 2.60 2.80
C ALA A 41 -15.23 3.10 4.21
N ARG A 42 -14.63 2.54 5.27
CA ARG A 42 -14.82 3.01 6.66
C ARG A 42 -14.29 4.43 6.83
N VAL A 43 -13.07 4.72 6.35
CA VAL A 43 -12.49 6.07 6.42
C VAL A 43 -13.29 7.07 5.59
N ARG A 44 -13.82 6.69 4.42
CA ARG A 44 -14.73 7.54 3.63
C ARG A 44 -15.97 7.97 4.41
N ARG A 45 -16.58 7.03 5.14
CA ARG A 45 -17.73 7.33 5.99
C ARG A 45 -17.37 8.25 7.14
N LEU A 46 -16.25 7.96 7.82
CA LEU A 46 -15.74 8.75 8.93
C LEU A 46 -15.41 10.19 8.51
N ALA A 47 -14.75 10.35 7.37
CA ALA A 47 -14.34 11.65 6.84
C ALA A 47 -15.45 12.36 6.04
N GLN A 48 -16.58 11.70 5.77
CA GLN A 48 -17.69 12.19 4.96
C GLN A 48 -17.25 12.71 3.58
N GLN A 49 -16.20 12.12 2.99
CA GLN A 49 -15.68 12.52 1.69
C GLN A 49 -15.39 11.31 0.79
N ARG A 50 -15.50 11.49 -0.54
CA ARG A 50 -15.30 10.41 -1.52
C ARG A 50 -13.82 10.17 -1.85
N GLN A 51 -13.03 11.24 -1.84
CA GLN A 51 -11.63 11.22 -2.26
C GLN A 51 -10.76 10.63 -1.14
N VAL A 52 -10.72 9.30 -1.06
CA VAL A 52 -9.93 8.50 -0.13
C VAL A 52 -9.40 7.29 -0.88
N GLY A 53 -8.11 6.98 -0.71
CA GLY A 53 -7.44 5.83 -1.31
C GLY A 53 -6.37 5.28 -0.38
N HIS A 54 -5.73 4.17 -0.76
CA HIS A 54 -4.63 3.56 0.00
C HIS A 54 -3.37 3.40 -0.85
N ALA A 55 -2.19 3.45 -0.22
CA ALA A 55 -0.89 3.27 -0.85
C ALA A 55 -0.37 1.84 -0.65
N GLY A 56 -0.99 0.87 -1.33
CA GLY A 56 -0.57 -0.53 -1.32
C GLY A 56 -1.53 -1.45 -0.56
N THR A 57 -2.08 -2.40 -1.29
CA THR A 57 -3.02 -3.42 -0.77
C THR A 57 -2.36 -4.29 0.29
N LEU A 58 -3.14 -4.66 1.30
CA LEU A 58 -2.92 -5.80 2.20
C LEU A 58 -4.02 -6.81 1.97
N ASP A 59 -3.66 -8.10 1.96
CA ASP A 59 -4.61 -9.20 1.89
C ASP A 59 -5.54 -9.21 3.14
N PRO A 60 -6.73 -9.84 3.10
CA PRO A 60 -7.66 -9.84 4.22
C PRO A 60 -7.03 -10.40 5.50
N MET A 61 -6.33 -11.54 5.41
CA MET A 61 -5.64 -12.16 6.55
C MET A 61 -4.52 -11.30 7.14
N ALA A 62 -3.88 -10.46 6.30
CA ALA A 62 -2.73 -9.67 6.71
C ALA A 62 -3.14 -8.50 7.61
N THR A 63 -2.27 -8.15 8.56
CA THR A 63 -2.42 -7.02 9.48
C THR A 63 -1.32 -5.99 9.30
N GLY A 64 -1.41 -4.89 10.04
CA GLY A 64 -0.35 -3.89 10.11
C GLY A 64 -0.58 -2.67 9.21
N VAL A 65 0.49 -1.99 8.87
CA VAL A 65 0.46 -0.66 8.25
C VAL A 65 -0.32 -0.63 6.94
N LEU A 66 -1.38 0.17 6.89
CA LEU A 66 -2.10 0.56 5.69
C LEU A 66 -2.15 2.09 5.61
N VAL A 67 -1.38 2.66 4.71
CA VAL A 67 -1.34 4.12 4.51
C VAL A 67 -2.55 4.55 3.71
N ILE A 68 -3.38 5.42 4.29
CA ILE A 68 -4.61 5.97 3.67
C ILE A 68 -4.39 7.44 3.34
N CYS A 69 -4.71 7.82 2.13
CA CYS A 69 -4.64 9.19 1.63
C CYS A 69 -6.04 9.79 1.48
N LEU A 70 -6.22 11.03 1.95
CA LEU A 70 -7.47 11.78 1.87
C LEU A 70 -7.28 13.05 1.04
N GLY A 71 -8.29 13.43 0.28
CA GLY A 71 -8.29 14.66 -0.52
C GLY A 71 -7.11 14.73 -1.47
N LYS A 72 -6.41 15.85 -1.49
CA LYS A 72 -5.23 16.08 -2.36
C LYS A 72 -4.12 15.04 -2.16
N ALA A 73 -3.99 14.43 -0.96
CA ALA A 73 -3.01 13.37 -0.72
C ALA A 73 -3.23 12.12 -1.59
N THR A 74 -4.44 11.90 -2.14
CA THR A 74 -4.68 10.78 -3.08
C THR A 74 -3.83 10.86 -4.35
N ARG A 75 -3.39 12.06 -4.74
CA ARG A 75 -2.48 12.28 -5.87
C ARG A 75 -1.05 11.83 -5.57
N LEU A 76 -0.71 11.61 -4.28
CA LEU A 76 0.61 11.20 -3.83
C LEU A 76 0.71 9.67 -3.59
N ILE A 77 -0.36 8.92 -3.83
CA ILE A 77 -0.42 7.46 -3.58
C ILE A 77 0.70 6.71 -4.30
N GLU A 78 1.01 7.06 -5.53
CA GLU A 78 2.05 6.39 -6.31
C GLU A 78 3.45 6.53 -5.67
N TYR A 79 3.81 7.71 -5.16
CA TYR A 79 5.09 7.94 -4.49
C TYR A 79 5.19 7.20 -3.15
N LEU A 80 4.09 7.10 -2.40
CA LEU A 80 4.00 6.31 -1.18
C LEU A 80 4.06 4.81 -1.48
N ALA A 81 3.40 4.38 -2.56
CA ALA A 81 3.37 2.97 -2.97
C ALA A 81 4.74 2.47 -3.46
N ASP A 82 5.61 3.35 -3.93
CA ASP A 82 6.97 3.03 -4.39
C ASP A 82 7.95 2.81 -3.24
N GLY A 83 7.62 3.28 -2.03
CA GLY A 83 8.44 3.07 -0.83
C GLY A 83 8.63 1.59 -0.49
N ARG A 84 9.77 1.28 0.16
CA ARG A 84 10.08 -0.05 0.70
C ARG A 84 9.02 -0.49 1.68
N LYS A 85 8.81 -1.82 1.79
CA LYS A 85 7.89 -2.42 2.76
C LYS A 85 8.63 -3.38 3.63
N THR A 86 8.38 -3.32 4.93
CA THR A 86 8.92 -4.27 5.89
C THR A 86 7.78 -5.15 6.41
N TYR A 87 8.01 -6.46 6.41
CA TYR A 87 7.03 -7.44 6.86
C TYR A 87 7.62 -8.37 7.91
N LEU A 88 6.74 -8.86 8.79
CA LEU A 88 6.94 -10.07 9.57
C LEU A 88 6.01 -11.13 8.99
N ALA A 89 6.57 -12.23 8.49
CA ALA A 89 5.85 -13.28 7.79
C ALA A 89 6.06 -14.63 8.49
N THR A 90 4.98 -15.38 8.70
CA THR A 90 5.05 -16.77 9.16
C THR A 90 4.77 -17.68 7.97
N VAL A 91 5.78 -18.46 7.59
CA VAL A 91 5.70 -19.49 6.54
C VAL A 91 5.47 -20.83 7.23
N ARG A 92 4.40 -21.52 6.86
CA ARG A 92 4.08 -22.87 7.38
C ARG A 92 4.39 -23.92 6.34
N PHE A 93 5.27 -24.86 6.68
CA PHE A 93 5.64 -25.99 5.84
C PHE A 93 4.66 -27.15 5.98
N GLY A 94 4.71 -28.07 5.02
CA GLY A 94 3.91 -29.31 4.99
C GLY A 94 2.60 -29.20 4.24
N LEU A 95 2.13 -28.00 3.93
CA LEU A 95 0.86 -27.76 3.24
C LEU A 95 0.99 -26.69 2.17
N VAL A 96 0.39 -26.93 1.00
CA VAL A 96 0.19 -25.93 -0.03
C VAL A 96 -1.30 -25.63 -0.17
N THR A 97 -1.65 -24.33 -0.27
CA THR A 97 -3.03 -23.88 -0.50
C THR A 97 -3.15 -23.25 -1.90
N ASP A 98 -4.36 -23.21 -2.43
CA ASP A 98 -4.66 -22.63 -3.76
C ASP A 98 -4.42 -21.12 -3.82
N THR A 99 -4.49 -20.41 -2.67
CA THR A 99 -4.19 -18.97 -2.55
C THR A 99 -2.75 -18.68 -2.15
N TRP A 100 -1.97 -19.72 -1.78
CA TRP A 100 -0.64 -19.65 -1.18
C TRP A 100 -0.61 -18.94 0.18
N ASP A 101 -1.77 -18.84 0.84
CA ASP A 101 -1.94 -18.32 2.20
C ASP A 101 -2.93 -19.17 3.01
N ALA A 102 -3.12 -18.83 4.28
CA ALA A 102 -3.96 -19.59 5.19
C ALA A 102 -5.47 -19.49 4.92
N GLU A 103 -5.92 -18.58 4.03
CA GLU A 103 -7.36 -18.46 3.68
C GLU A 103 -7.77 -19.42 2.57
N GLY A 104 -6.79 -20.04 1.87
CA GLY A 104 -7.04 -20.97 0.77
C GLY A 104 -7.36 -22.39 1.21
N GLN A 105 -7.85 -23.18 0.25
CA GLN A 105 -8.05 -24.62 0.43
C GLN A 105 -6.73 -25.37 0.23
N VAL A 106 -6.47 -26.39 1.07
CA VAL A 106 -5.29 -27.24 0.95
C VAL A 106 -5.40 -28.06 -0.34
N ILE A 107 -4.40 -27.89 -1.24
CA ILE A 107 -4.31 -28.62 -2.51
C ILE A 107 -3.20 -29.67 -2.51
N GLU A 108 -2.15 -29.52 -1.66
CA GLU A 108 -1.07 -30.48 -1.53
C GLU A 108 -0.73 -30.66 -0.04
N ARG A 109 -0.37 -31.91 0.33
CA ARG A 109 0.16 -32.28 1.63
C ARG A 109 1.50 -32.96 1.44
N HIS A 110 2.50 -32.51 2.17
CA HIS A 110 3.85 -33.05 2.15
C HIS A 110 4.17 -33.66 3.51
N GLU A 111 4.37 -34.97 3.55
CA GLU A 111 4.89 -35.65 4.73
C GLU A 111 6.42 -35.39 4.80
N CYS A 112 6.79 -34.19 5.17
CA CYS A 112 8.16 -33.88 5.48
C CYS A 112 8.34 -34.10 6.99
N GLY A 113 9.20 -35.01 7.39
CA GLY A 113 9.65 -35.11 8.77
C GLY A 113 10.19 -33.75 9.26
N GLU A 114 10.77 -33.74 10.44
CA GLU A 114 11.33 -32.50 11.00
C GLU A 114 12.34 -31.87 10.03
N LEU A 115 12.01 -30.71 9.45
CA LEU A 115 12.85 -30.01 8.51
C LEU A 115 13.93 -29.25 9.29
N PRO A 116 15.23 -29.58 9.16
CA PRO A 116 16.27 -28.90 9.92
C PRO A 116 16.50 -27.48 9.37
N LEU A 117 16.81 -26.54 10.26
CA LEU A 117 17.09 -25.14 9.88
C LEU A 117 18.23 -25.05 8.85
N GLY A 118 19.23 -25.94 8.94
CA GLY A 118 20.34 -26.03 7.98
C GLY A 118 19.93 -26.38 6.54
N ALA A 119 18.70 -26.88 6.32
CA ALA A 119 18.17 -27.05 4.96
C ALA A 119 17.44 -25.80 4.46
N ILE A 120 16.90 -24.98 5.37
CA ILE A 120 16.15 -23.75 5.05
C ILE A 120 17.10 -22.59 4.74
N GLU A 121 18.14 -22.38 5.55
CA GLU A 121 19.06 -21.23 5.42
C GLU A 121 19.71 -21.09 4.04
N PRO A 122 20.25 -22.16 3.42
CA PRO A 122 20.81 -22.08 2.08
C PRO A 122 19.77 -21.73 1.03
N ALA A 123 18.53 -22.24 1.17
CA ALA A 123 17.44 -21.92 0.26
C ALA A 123 17.06 -20.44 0.33
N LEU A 124 17.04 -19.83 1.54
CA LEU A 124 16.75 -18.40 1.72
C LEU A 124 17.77 -17.49 1.03
N ALA A 125 19.00 -17.93 0.81
CA ALA A 125 20.02 -17.14 0.12
C ALA A 125 19.58 -16.78 -1.31
N ALA A 126 18.86 -17.67 -2.00
CA ALA A 126 18.35 -17.45 -3.35
C ALA A 126 17.22 -16.40 -3.43
N PHE A 127 16.63 -16.04 -2.28
CA PHE A 127 15.55 -15.05 -2.20
C PHE A 127 16.04 -13.65 -1.80
N ARG A 128 17.36 -13.40 -1.75
CA ARG A 128 17.94 -12.09 -1.46
C ARG A 128 18.34 -11.36 -2.75
N GLY A 129 18.28 -10.02 -2.74
CA GLY A 129 18.58 -9.18 -3.89
C GLY A 129 17.47 -9.18 -4.94
N MET A 130 17.85 -9.05 -6.20
CA MET A 130 16.92 -9.08 -7.33
C MET A 130 16.48 -10.50 -7.63
N ILE A 131 15.18 -10.76 -7.53
CA ILE A 131 14.58 -12.07 -7.83
C ILE A 131 13.44 -11.93 -8.81
N GLU A 132 13.07 -13.03 -9.44
CA GLU A 132 11.87 -13.14 -10.27
C GLU A 132 10.79 -13.89 -9.50
N GLN A 133 9.60 -13.32 -9.41
CA GLN A 133 8.43 -13.95 -8.79
C GLN A 133 7.31 -14.11 -9.79
N VAL A 134 6.68 -15.27 -9.85
CA VAL A 134 5.39 -15.46 -10.52
C VAL A 134 4.29 -14.98 -9.57
N PRO A 135 3.49 -13.95 -9.92
CA PRO A 135 2.43 -13.46 -9.04
C PRO A 135 1.38 -14.54 -8.77
N PRO A 136 0.75 -14.56 -7.57
CA PRO A 136 -0.34 -15.50 -7.29
C PRO A 136 -1.57 -15.19 -8.15
N MET A 137 -2.40 -16.22 -8.44
CA MET A 137 -3.68 -16.04 -9.13
C MET A 137 -4.64 -15.13 -8.35
N TYR A 138 -4.60 -15.21 -7.04
CA TYR A 138 -5.38 -14.34 -6.16
C TYR A 138 -4.68 -12.98 -5.95
N SER A 139 -4.56 -12.19 -7.05
CA SER A 139 -3.96 -10.87 -7.03
C SER A 139 -4.81 -9.83 -7.79
N ALA A 140 -4.53 -8.54 -7.54
CA ALA A 140 -5.18 -7.42 -8.22
C ALA A 140 -4.59 -7.13 -9.62
N LEU A 141 -3.56 -7.88 -10.05
CA LEU A 141 -3.01 -7.75 -11.40
C LEU A 141 -4.07 -8.09 -12.43
N LYS A 142 -4.00 -7.41 -13.57
CA LYS A 142 -4.96 -7.63 -14.66
C LYS A 142 -4.34 -8.50 -15.76
N HIS A 143 -5.13 -9.44 -16.25
CA HIS A 143 -4.90 -10.19 -17.46
C HIS A 143 -6.08 -9.89 -18.40
N ASP A 144 -5.82 -9.40 -19.60
CA ASP A 144 -6.83 -8.96 -20.57
C ASP A 144 -7.91 -8.03 -19.99
N GLY A 145 -7.46 -7.07 -19.15
CA GLY A 145 -8.33 -6.09 -18.53
C GLY A 145 -9.09 -6.59 -17.28
N GLN A 146 -9.07 -7.89 -16.98
CA GLN A 146 -9.73 -8.48 -15.79
C GLN A 146 -8.73 -8.77 -14.67
N PRO A 147 -9.04 -8.46 -13.40
CA PRO A 147 -8.19 -8.84 -12.28
C PRO A 147 -8.06 -10.36 -12.14
N LEU A 148 -6.84 -10.85 -11.89
CA LEU A 148 -6.53 -12.27 -11.75
C LEU A 148 -7.39 -12.96 -10.68
N TYR A 149 -7.66 -12.30 -9.55
CA TYR A 149 -8.50 -12.88 -8.49
C TYR A 149 -9.94 -13.17 -8.94
N ARG A 150 -10.47 -12.47 -9.97
CA ARG A 150 -11.80 -12.76 -10.52
C ARG A 150 -11.77 -14.03 -11.38
N LEU A 151 -10.72 -14.22 -12.16
CA LEU A 151 -10.50 -15.44 -12.92
C LEU A 151 -10.31 -16.65 -12.00
N ALA A 152 -9.49 -16.49 -10.94
CA ALA A 152 -9.27 -17.52 -9.94
C ALA A 152 -10.58 -17.99 -9.27
N ARG A 153 -11.47 -17.05 -8.90
CA ARG A 153 -12.79 -17.37 -8.33
C ARG A 153 -13.73 -18.11 -9.30
N GLN A 154 -13.47 -18.03 -10.59
CA GLN A 154 -14.18 -18.79 -11.62
C GLN A 154 -13.52 -20.15 -11.89
N GLY A 155 -12.48 -20.52 -11.13
CA GLY A 155 -11.70 -21.74 -11.34
C GLY A 155 -10.75 -21.70 -12.54
N LEU A 156 -10.53 -20.51 -13.12
CA LEU A 156 -9.66 -20.30 -14.27
C LEU A 156 -8.24 -20.00 -13.79
N THR A 157 -7.27 -20.71 -14.37
CA THR A 157 -5.85 -20.44 -14.20
C THR A 157 -5.28 -19.93 -15.51
N VAL A 158 -4.55 -18.82 -15.46
CA VAL A 158 -3.86 -18.24 -16.61
C VAL A 158 -2.36 -18.20 -16.37
N GLU A 159 -1.60 -18.23 -17.44
CA GLU A 159 -0.16 -18.02 -17.39
C GLU A 159 0.14 -16.60 -16.91
N ARG A 160 1.14 -16.47 -16.05
CA ARG A 160 1.53 -15.19 -15.45
C ARG A 160 3.02 -14.98 -15.67
N GLU A 161 3.33 -13.87 -16.28
CA GLU A 161 4.71 -13.46 -16.50
C GLU A 161 5.44 -13.22 -15.16
N PRO A 162 6.65 -13.77 -14.98
CA PRO A 162 7.48 -13.44 -13.85
C PRO A 162 7.74 -11.94 -13.77
N ARG A 163 7.84 -11.40 -12.54
CA ARG A 163 8.15 -10.00 -12.30
C ARG A 163 9.38 -9.87 -11.43
N ARG A 164 10.24 -8.94 -11.79
CA ARG A 164 11.41 -8.61 -10.99
C ARG A 164 10.99 -7.82 -9.77
N VAL A 165 11.44 -8.28 -8.62
CA VAL A 165 11.29 -7.63 -7.32
C VAL A 165 12.61 -7.70 -6.58
N GLU A 166 12.80 -6.84 -5.60
CA GLU A 166 14.03 -6.79 -4.82
C GLU A 166 13.74 -7.06 -3.35
N ILE A 167 14.46 -7.99 -2.77
CA ILE A 167 14.47 -8.28 -1.34
C ILE A 167 15.76 -7.70 -0.76
N TYR A 168 15.65 -6.53 -0.12
CA TYR A 168 16.77 -5.79 0.43
C TYR A 168 17.36 -6.47 1.67
N ASP A 169 16.49 -7.06 2.50
CA ASP A 169 16.86 -7.79 3.71
C ASP A 169 15.91 -8.96 3.95
N LEU A 170 16.46 -10.08 4.45
CA LEU A 170 15.68 -11.27 4.76
C LEU A 170 16.36 -12.02 5.91
N ARG A 171 15.67 -12.08 7.07
CA ARG A 171 16.20 -12.66 8.32
C ARG A 171 15.24 -13.66 8.91
N ILE A 172 15.78 -14.75 9.45
CA ILE A 172 15.04 -15.68 10.30
C ILE A 172 14.91 -15.05 11.69
N MET A 173 13.66 -14.92 12.16
CA MET A 173 13.34 -14.41 13.48
C MET A 173 13.06 -15.55 14.46
N ALA A 174 12.42 -16.62 14.00
CA ALA A 174 12.15 -17.82 14.79
C ALA A 174 11.95 -19.02 13.86
N TRP A 175 12.29 -20.20 14.36
CA TRP A 175 11.98 -21.49 13.76
C TRP A 175 11.39 -22.40 14.81
N GLN A 176 10.18 -22.81 14.60
CA GLN A 176 9.48 -23.82 15.41
C GLN A 176 8.61 -24.64 14.47
N TYR A 177 9.12 -25.81 14.06
CA TYR A 177 8.42 -26.66 13.10
C TYR A 177 6.92 -26.78 13.42
N PRO A 178 6.02 -26.60 12.46
CA PRO A 178 6.27 -26.36 11.03
C PRO A 178 6.39 -24.87 10.65
N ASP A 179 6.49 -23.94 11.59
CA ASP A 179 6.38 -22.49 11.36
C ASP A 179 7.76 -21.80 11.35
N LEU A 180 8.08 -21.13 10.25
CA LEU A 180 9.23 -20.27 10.08
C LEU A 180 8.80 -18.80 10.09
N THR A 181 9.28 -18.03 11.05
CA THR A 181 9.03 -16.58 11.09
C THR A 181 10.20 -15.84 10.45
N LEU A 182 9.89 -15.04 9.43
CA LEU A 182 10.84 -14.23 8.67
C LEU A 182 10.51 -12.74 8.83
N GLN A 183 11.54 -11.92 9.00
CA GLN A 183 11.43 -10.49 8.73
C GLN A 183 12.05 -10.21 7.37
N LEU A 184 11.35 -9.44 6.54
CA LEU A 184 11.84 -9.07 5.22
C LEU A 184 11.58 -7.61 4.91
N GLU A 185 12.54 -6.97 4.21
CA GLU A 185 12.38 -5.66 3.60
C GLU A 185 12.44 -5.82 2.08
N CYS A 186 11.45 -5.28 1.35
CA CYS A 186 11.33 -5.53 -0.08
C CYS A 186 10.77 -4.33 -0.85
N SER A 187 10.94 -4.37 -2.17
CA SER A 187 10.42 -3.41 -3.12
C SER A 187 8.88 -3.52 -3.27
N LYS A 188 8.30 -2.52 -3.93
CA LYS A 188 6.91 -2.62 -4.40
C LYS A 188 6.71 -3.85 -5.29
N GLY A 189 5.50 -4.37 -5.28
CA GLY A 189 5.11 -5.50 -6.14
C GLY A 189 5.52 -6.88 -5.63
N THR A 190 6.28 -6.97 -4.55
CA THR A 190 6.65 -8.23 -3.92
C THR A 190 5.43 -8.91 -3.29
N TYR A 191 5.22 -10.18 -3.64
CA TYR A 191 4.22 -11.05 -3.05
C TYR A 191 4.86 -11.97 -2.02
N VAL A 192 4.62 -11.71 -0.73
CA VAL A 192 5.17 -12.55 0.35
C VAL A 192 4.58 -13.97 0.29
N ARG A 193 3.35 -14.12 -0.23
CA ARG A 193 2.74 -15.44 -0.50
C ARG A 193 3.52 -16.26 -1.53
N ALA A 194 3.98 -15.60 -2.61
CA ALA A 194 4.83 -16.26 -3.60
C ALA A 194 6.17 -16.68 -3.00
N LEU A 195 6.80 -15.81 -2.17
CA LEU A 195 8.04 -16.17 -1.46
C LEU A 195 7.84 -17.40 -0.57
N ALA A 196 6.74 -17.47 0.20
CA ALA A 196 6.44 -18.62 1.05
C ALA A 196 6.26 -19.92 0.23
N TYR A 197 5.49 -19.84 -0.86
CA TYR A 197 5.26 -20.95 -1.78
C TYR A 197 6.57 -21.44 -2.43
N ASP A 198 7.36 -20.50 -2.97
CA ASP A 198 8.61 -20.81 -3.67
C ASP A 198 9.66 -21.37 -2.71
N LEU A 199 9.74 -20.86 -1.46
CA LEU A 199 10.61 -21.42 -0.42
C LEU A 199 10.21 -22.86 -0.08
N GLY A 200 8.91 -23.13 0.07
CA GLY A 200 8.40 -24.48 0.31
C GLY A 200 8.79 -25.46 -0.80
N ARG A 201 8.76 -24.99 -2.06
CA ARG A 201 9.21 -25.78 -3.21
C ARG A 201 10.73 -26.00 -3.21
N ALA A 202 11.50 -24.94 -2.91
CA ALA A 202 12.97 -25.01 -2.91
C ALA A 202 13.52 -26.04 -1.89
N VAL A 203 12.83 -26.21 -0.76
CA VAL A 203 13.22 -27.21 0.25
C VAL A 203 12.47 -28.55 0.10
N GLY A 204 11.58 -28.68 -0.89
CA GLY A 204 10.83 -29.92 -1.17
C GLY A 204 9.74 -30.26 -0.13
N ALA A 205 9.36 -29.31 0.72
CA ALA A 205 8.42 -29.53 1.83
C ALA A 205 7.03 -28.92 1.60
N GLY A 206 6.82 -28.19 0.48
CA GLY A 206 5.62 -27.39 0.29
C GLY A 206 5.40 -26.40 1.43
N ALA A 207 4.88 -25.22 1.14
CA ALA A 207 4.56 -24.24 2.18
C ALA A 207 3.50 -23.23 1.70
N HIS A 208 2.93 -22.51 2.66
CA HIS A 208 2.06 -21.36 2.44
C HIS A 208 2.34 -20.28 3.48
N LEU A 209 1.85 -19.07 3.24
CA LEU A 209 1.92 -17.96 4.18
C LEU A 209 0.84 -18.12 5.25
N ALA A 210 1.23 -18.44 6.49
CA ALA A 210 0.30 -18.65 7.60
C ALA A 210 -0.13 -17.35 8.27
N ALA A 211 0.78 -16.36 8.36
CA ALA A 211 0.49 -15.03 8.91
C ALA A 211 1.37 -13.97 8.26
N LEU A 212 0.85 -12.73 8.20
CA LEU A 212 1.57 -11.58 7.66
C LEU A 212 1.24 -10.31 8.44
N VAL A 213 2.29 -9.63 8.90
CA VAL A 213 2.19 -8.30 9.50
C VAL A 213 3.04 -7.34 8.71
N ARG A 214 2.46 -6.27 8.17
CA ARG A 214 3.25 -5.20 7.54
C ARG A 214 3.71 -4.23 8.62
N LEU A 215 5.01 -4.26 8.92
CA LEU A 215 5.65 -3.47 9.97
C LEU A 215 5.88 -2.01 9.54
N ALA A 216 6.11 -1.78 8.24
CA ALA A 216 6.33 -0.43 7.73
C ALA A 216 6.02 -0.32 6.22
N VAL A 217 5.69 0.90 5.80
CA VAL A 217 5.64 1.37 4.41
C VAL A 217 6.46 2.65 4.35
N GLY A 218 7.67 2.61 3.77
CA GLY A 218 8.59 3.74 3.79
C GLY A 218 8.78 4.28 5.21
N ARG A 219 8.45 5.54 5.43
CA ARG A 219 8.57 6.24 6.73
C ARG A 219 7.35 6.08 7.65
N PHE A 220 6.43 5.18 7.34
CA PHE A 220 5.24 4.92 8.14
C PHE A 220 5.40 3.57 8.88
N PRO A 221 5.94 3.57 10.11
CA PRO A 221 6.07 2.35 10.90
C PRO A 221 4.77 1.99 11.62
N LEU A 222 4.63 0.72 11.99
CA LEU A 222 3.49 0.19 12.73
C LEU A 222 3.36 0.82 14.13
N SER A 223 4.48 1.18 14.77
CA SER A 223 4.50 1.85 16.08
C SER A 223 3.69 3.14 16.12
N ASP A 224 3.58 3.82 14.97
CA ASP A 224 2.91 5.11 14.84
C ASP A 224 1.52 4.97 14.19
N ALA A 225 1.06 3.74 13.97
CA ALA A 225 -0.21 3.50 13.31
C ALA A 225 -1.38 3.55 14.29
N ALA A 226 -2.43 4.29 13.96
CA ALA A 226 -3.68 4.26 14.70
C ALA A 226 -4.52 3.04 14.30
N SER A 227 -5.25 2.42 15.24
CA SER A 227 -6.22 1.40 14.91
C SER A 227 -7.51 1.99 14.35
N LEU A 228 -8.28 1.19 13.62
CA LEU A 228 -9.61 1.62 13.13
C LEU A 228 -10.54 1.92 14.30
N GLU A 229 -10.50 1.11 15.34
CA GLU A 229 -11.30 1.28 16.55
C GLU A 229 -10.98 2.62 17.21
N THR A 230 -9.71 2.99 17.29
CA THR A 230 -9.26 4.28 17.85
C THR A 230 -9.78 5.46 17.02
N LEU A 231 -9.83 5.33 15.69
CA LEU A 231 -10.39 6.38 14.84
C LEU A 231 -11.90 6.55 15.01
N GLU A 232 -12.61 5.44 15.16
CA GLU A 232 -14.08 5.38 15.24
C GLU A 232 -14.61 5.67 16.65
N ALA A 233 -13.84 5.35 17.70
CA ALA A 233 -14.23 5.55 19.10
C ALA A 233 -14.16 7.02 19.57
N GLY A 234 -13.78 7.96 18.71
CA GLY A 234 -13.73 9.38 19.08
C GLY A 234 -15.10 9.92 19.45
N GLU A 235 -15.31 10.25 20.72
CA GLU A 235 -16.57 10.81 21.28
C GLU A 235 -16.99 12.13 20.61
N VAL A 236 -16.02 12.87 20.06
CA VAL A 236 -16.23 14.16 19.40
C VAL A 236 -16.10 13.98 17.88
N ALA A 237 -17.10 14.47 17.15
CA ALA A 237 -17.07 14.48 15.68
C ALA A 237 -15.80 15.14 15.16
N GLY A 238 -15.05 14.42 14.30
CA GLY A 238 -13.80 14.92 13.74
C GLY A 238 -12.54 14.72 14.58
N SER A 239 -12.62 14.09 15.76
CA SER A 239 -11.45 13.78 16.61
C SER A 239 -10.37 12.94 15.91
N TRP A 240 -10.75 12.13 14.92
CA TRP A 240 -9.83 11.34 14.08
C TRP A 240 -8.84 12.22 13.32
N LYS A 241 -9.14 13.51 13.05
CA LYS A 241 -8.27 14.45 12.34
C LYS A 241 -6.92 14.65 13.03
N ARG A 242 -6.81 14.41 14.34
CA ARG A 242 -5.54 14.46 15.07
C ARG A 242 -4.50 13.44 14.62
N TYR A 243 -4.93 12.36 13.95
CA TYR A 243 -4.05 11.34 13.38
C TYR A 243 -3.63 11.64 11.95
N LEU A 244 -4.16 12.72 11.33
CA LEU A 244 -3.74 13.13 10.01
C LEU A 244 -2.32 13.67 10.04
N ARG A 245 -1.49 13.11 9.16
CA ARG A 245 -0.19 13.67 8.82
C ARG A 245 -0.33 14.58 7.60
N PRO A 246 0.46 15.65 7.51
CA PRO A 246 0.42 16.55 6.37
C PRO A 246 0.92 15.86 5.09
N LEU A 247 0.65 16.46 3.92
CA LEU A 247 1.03 15.91 2.61
C LEU A 247 2.55 15.71 2.49
N GLN A 248 3.33 16.55 3.15
CA GLN A 248 4.80 16.50 3.20
C GLN A 248 5.32 15.15 3.72
N ALA A 249 4.55 14.47 4.56
CA ALA A 249 4.92 13.15 5.07
C ALA A 249 5.06 12.10 3.94
N ALA A 250 4.48 12.34 2.76
CA ALA A 250 4.61 11.46 1.60
C ALA A 250 5.94 11.62 0.84
N LEU A 251 6.66 12.73 1.05
CA LEU A 251 7.75 13.12 0.16
C LEU A 251 9.09 12.46 0.51
N GLY A 252 9.23 11.98 1.74
CA GLY A 252 10.48 11.36 2.18
C GLY A 252 11.66 12.34 2.10
N ASP A 253 12.72 11.92 1.40
CA ASP A 253 13.93 12.71 1.15
C ASP A 253 13.91 13.43 -0.21
N MET A 254 12.73 13.55 -0.82
CA MET A 254 12.58 14.23 -2.10
C MET A 254 13.06 15.68 -1.98
N PRO A 255 14.00 16.13 -2.82
CA PRO A 255 14.50 17.49 -2.77
C PRO A 255 13.38 18.48 -3.15
N CYS A 256 13.32 19.60 -2.44
CA CYS A 256 12.26 20.57 -2.61
C CYS A 256 12.81 21.99 -2.74
N ALA A 257 12.18 22.81 -3.59
CA ALA A 257 12.45 24.23 -3.75
C ALA A 257 11.28 25.07 -3.22
N ILE A 258 11.60 26.22 -2.61
CA ILE A 258 10.61 27.26 -2.34
C ILE A 258 10.60 28.16 -3.57
N VAL A 259 9.41 28.46 -4.09
CA VAL A 259 9.25 29.24 -5.32
C VAL A 259 8.44 30.51 -5.08
N ASP A 260 8.79 31.56 -5.81
CA ASP A 260 8.04 32.81 -5.82
C ASP A 260 6.67 32.68 -6.49
N GLU A 261 5.85 33.72 -6.39
CA GLU A 261 4.47 33.72 -6.91
C GLU A 261 4.41 33.53 -8.43
N GLU A 262 5.35 34.10 -9.19
CA GLU A 262 5.40 33.94 -10.64
C GLU A 262 5.72 32.50 -11.04
N THR A 263 6.74 31.91 -10.45
CA THR A 263 7.12 30.52 -10.67
C THR A 263 6.00 29.58 -10.20
N ALA A 264 5.36 29.85 -9.06
CA ALA A 264 4.23 29.08 -8.57
C ALA A 264 3.05 29.09 -9.54
N ARG A 265 2.77 30.25 -10.15
CA ARG A 265 1.74 30.39 -11.19
C ARG A 265 2.08 29.56 -12.43
N ARG A 266 3.34 29.63 -12.92
CA ARG A 266 3.79 28.82 -14.07
C ARG A 266 3.64 27.32 -13.79
N ILE A 267 4.06 26.86 -12.61
CA ILE A 267 3.90 25.48 -12.16
C ILE A 267 2.41 25.08 -12.16
N SER A 268 1.53 25.94 -11.66
CA SER A 268 0.09 25.68 -11.58
C SER A 268 -0.55 25.50 -12.98
N PHE A 269 0.02 26.15 -14.00
CA PHE A 269 -0.39 25.98 -15.40
C PHE A 269 0.33 24.85 -16.15
N GLY A 270 1.14 24.04 -15.46
CA GLY A 270 1.84 22.89 -16.05
C GLY A 270 3.08 23.28 -16.86
N GLN A 271 3.57 24.51 -16.74
CA GLN A 271 4.74 24.98 -17.47
C GLN A 271 6.04 24.47 -16.85
N GLN A 272 7.05 24.28 -17.69
CA GLN A 272 8.41 23.97 -17.22
C GLN A 272 9.05 25.19 -16.57
N VAL A 273 9.81 24.94 -15.50
CA VAL A 273 10.53 25.96 -14.74
C VAL A 273 11.97 25.52 -14.46
N ALA A 274 12.88 26.48 -14.34
CA ALA A 274 14.22 26.22 -13.81
C ALA A 274 14.16 26.33 -12.28
N LEU A 275 14.68 25.33 -11.57
CA LEU A 275 14.76 25.30 -10.12
C LEU A 275 16.15 24.81 -9.71
N ASP A 276 16.65 25.35 -8.63
CA ASP A 276 17.90 24.93 -7.99
C ASP A 276 17.62 23.69 -7.12
N LEU A 277 17.65 22.52 -7.76
CA LEU A 277 17.51 21.19 -7.14
C LEU A 277 18.68 20.31 -7.61
N PRO A 278 19.06 19.26 -6.86
CA PRO A 278 20.19 18.41 -7.21
C PRO A 278 20.13 17.90 -8.65
N GLU A 279 21.29 17.90 -9.32
CA GLU A 279 21.36 17.55 -10.75
C GLU A 279 21.05 16.08 -11.03
N ASP A 280 21.27 15.20 -10.07
CA ASP A 280 21.00 13.76 -10.12
C ASP A 280 19.57 13.41 -9.72
N ALA A 281 18.79 14.40 -9.23
CA ALA A 281 17.41 14.16 -8.84
C ALA A 281 16.48 14.08 -10.06
N GLU A 282 15.74 12.98 -10.17
CA GLU A 282 14.69 12.81 -11.19
C GLU A 282 13.34 13.40 -10.75
N LEU A 283 13.08 13.40 -9.44
CA LEU A 283 11.87 13.92 -8.80
C LEU A 283 12.25 15.02 -7.81
N GLY A 284 11.38 16.03 -7.72
CA GLY A 284 11.49 17.11 -6.77
C GLY A 284 10.13 17.63 -6.35
N CYS A 285 10.10 18.55 -5.39
CA CYS A 285 8.87 19.21 -4.99
C CYS A 285 9.03 20.73 -4.97
N ALA A 286 7.91 21.43 -5.14
CA ALA A 286 7.85 22.88 -5.00
C ALA A 286 6.92 23.28 -3.85
N TYR A 287 7.37 24.22 -3.04
CA TYR A 287 6.61 24.91 -2.01
C TYR A 287 6.42 26.36 -2.37
N THR A 288 5.29 26.92 -2.00
CA THR A 288 5.07 28.36 -1.99
C THR A 288 5.77 29.00 -0.79
N ASP A 289 5.97 30.32 -0.79
CA ASP A 289 6.61 31.08 0.31
C ASP A 289 5.88 30.86 1.66
N ASP A 290 4.56 30.62 1.65
CA ASP A 290 3.76 30.27 2.80
C ASP A 290 3.86 28.78 3.21
N GLN A 291 4.89 28.08 2.70
CA GLN A 291 5.20 26.67 2.99
C GLN A 291 4.09 25.67 2.62
N ARG A 292 3.24 26.00 1.68
CA ARG A 292 2.24 25.10 1.14
C ARG A 292 2.86 24.26 0.01
N LEU A 293 2.72 22.93 0.08
CA LEU A 293 3.14 22.04 -1.00
C LEU A 293 2.31 22.32 -2.26
N LEU A 294 2.98 22.81 -3.30
CA LEU A 294 2.38 23.22 -4.56
C LEU A 294 2.31 22.06 -5.56
N ALA A 295 3.43 21.38 -5.77
CA ALA A 295 3.53 20.35 -6.79
C ALA A 295 4.65 19.35 -6.51
N ILE A 296 4.49 18.14 -7.06
CA ILE A 296 5.59 17.23 -7.37
C ILE A 296 6.03 17.51 -8.79
N LEU A 297 7.34 17.54 -8.98
CA LEU A 297 8.00 17.90 -10.24
C LEU A 297 8.84 16.73 -10.72
N LYS A 298 8.93 16.58 -12.02
CA LYS A 298 9.82 15.64 -12.70
C LYS A 298 10.81 16.38 -13.55
N ARG A 299 12.09 16.00 -13.50
CA ARG A 299 13.11 16.60 -14.36
C ARG A 299 12.96 16.09 -15.80
N SER A 300 12.94 17.02 -16.74
CA SER A 300 12.94 16.70 -18.17
C SER A 300 14.34 16.29 -18.62
N PRO A 301 14.55 15.08 -19.13
CA PRO A 301 15.87 14.66 -19.62
C PRO A 301 16.37 15.50 -20.82
N GLN A 302 15.44 16.12 -21.56
CA GLN A 302 15.75 16.86 -22.80
C GLN A 302 16.16 18.30 -22.51
N SER A 303 15.46 18.98 -21.58
CA SER A 303 15.70 20.41 -21.30
C SER A 303 16.43 20.66 -19.98
N GLY A 304 16.53 19.67 -19.09
CA GLY A 304 17.03 19.85 -17.73
C GLY A 304 16.08 20.65 -16.82
N LEU A 305 14.97 21.17 -17.36
CA LEU A 305 13.96 21.92 -16.61
C LEU A 305 13.03 20.97 -15.84
N TRP A 306 12.36 21.54 -14.84
CA TRP A 306 11.39 20.82 -14.00
C TRP A 306 9.98 21.02 -14.52
N GLN A 307 9.28 19.91 -14.78
CA GLN A 307 7.89 19.90 -15.22
C GLN A 307 6.98 19.38 -14.11
N PRO A 308 5.82 20.03 -13.87
CA PRO A 308 4.85 19.51 -12.91
C PRO A 308 4.34 18.13 -13.32
N ASP A 309 4.51 17.14 -12.44
CA ASP A 309 3.93 15.82 -12.55
C ASP A 309 2.57 15.76 -11.82
N LYS A 310 2.50 16.34 -10.61
CA LYS A 310 1.27 16.50 -9.84
C LYS A 310 1.18 17.91 -9.28
N VAL A 311 0.18 18.67 -9.67
CA VAL A 311 -0.15 19.96 -9.06
C VAL A 311 -1.14 19.72 -7.93
N LEU A 312 -0.88 20.26 -6.73
CA LEU A 312 -1.64 20.02 -5.48
C LEU A 312 -2.41 21.27 -5.00
N SER A 313 -2.37 22.34 -5.79
CA SER A 313 -3.10 23.59 -5.52
C SER A 313 -4.60 23.45 -5.58
#